data_3dffbf9749a916e9659af9aefa273e09
#
_entry.id   3dffbf9749a916e9659af9aefa273e09
#
_cell.length_a   1.000
_cell.length_b   1.000
_cell.length_c   1.000
_cell.angle_alpha   90.00
_cell.angle_beta   90.00
_cell.angle_gamma   90.00
#
_symmetry.space_group_name_H-M   'P 1'
#
loop_
_entity.id
_entity.type
_entity.pdbx_description
1 polymer ?
#
loop_
_entity_poly.entity_id
_entity_poly.type
_entity_poly.pdbx_seq_one_letter_code
_entity_poly.pdbx_strand_id
1 'polypeptide(L)'
;MNKARPRATPGRAIDAGVPADARALEAIERASFLGDRISLPSWRRLLRSRSARVMVARPAAGAVPGSGSLLGACVVLRRRGTSVARLYSIAVAPQARQGGIASAFLAEALDCARHWGCALLRLESRAENVAAHRLFQRFGFVAVGRAPAYYADGADAIRFEKDVFDGHRRDRLMLPGARHYGQTLDFTCGPCALLIAMSALAPDTVLDQAAEIRLWREATTVFMAAGHGGCGPFGLACAALRRGFGVAVYAAAGSSLFMDSVREPHKKRVIQRVEDDFRAELVAHGAPVFALPVSPERVIEQLRHGHVPIVLISLWRLHREKAPHWVVITGFDGTVFRVLDPMARSGECDGGVSVSLSEFKKMARYGRRRRTAAVILSRKP
;
A
#
# COMPACT_ATOMS: atom_id res chain seq x y z
N MET A 1 16.36 16.63 12.19
CA MET A 1 17.76 16.30 11.82
C MET A 1 17.76 15.73 10.41
N ASN A 2 18.33 16.47 9.48
CA ASN A 2 18.34 16.17 8.05
C ASN A 2 19.31 15.00 7.79
N LYS A 3 18.80 13.77 7.61
CA LYS A 3 19.64 12.63 7.20
C LYS A 3 20.05 12.86 5.75
N ALA A 4 21.29 13.30 5.55
CA ALA A 4 21.90 13.52 4.26
C ALA A 4 21.74 12.27 3.37
N ARG A 5 21.37 12.49 2.09
CA ARG A 5 21.47 11.46 1.03
C ARG A 5 22.87 10.86 1.08
N PRO A 6 23.01 9.52 1.06
CA PRO A 6 24.32 8.94 0.87
C PRO A 6 24.87 9.43 -0.47
N ARG A 7 25.94 10.20 -0.44
CA ARG A 7 26.65 10.67 -1.63
C ARG A 7 27.10 9.44 -2.42
N ALA A 8 26.81 9.45 -3.72
CA ALA A 8 27.39 8.50 -4.67
C ALA A 8 28.93 8.56 -4.52
N THR A 9 29.55 7.43 -4.24
CA THR A 9 31.00 7.31 -4.19
C THR A 9 31.54 7.61 -5.57
N PRO A 10 32.51 8.52 -5.75
CA PRO A 10 33.07 8.85 -7.07
C PRO A 10 33.65 7.58 -7.73
N GLY A 11 33.26 7.32 -8.97
CA GLY A 11 33.87 6.29 -9.81
C GLY A 11 33.02 5.05 -10.14
N ARG A 12 31.73 5.00 -9.78
CA ARG A 12 30.86 3.85 -10.10
C ARG A 12 29.49 4.33 -10.58
N ALA A 13 29.18 4.08 -11.86
CA ALA A 13 27.87 4.41 -12.44
C ALA A 13 26.91 3.23 -12.25
N ILE A 14 25.64 3.54 -11.88
CA ILE A 14 24.51 2.61 -12.00
C ILE A 14 23.82 2.92 -13.32
N ASP A 15 23.88 1.96 -14.22
CA ASP A 15 23.32 2.09 -15.58
C ASP A 15 22.11 1.19 -15.78
N ALA A 16 21.35 1.47 -16.82
CA ALA A 16 20.34 0.52 -17.30
C ALA A 16 21.05 -0.69 -17.94
N GLY A 17 20.63 -1.90 -17.54
CA GLY A 17 21.06 -3.12 -18.20
C GLY A 17 20.57 -3.20 -19.65
N VAL A 18 21.43 -3.63 -20.55
CA VAL A 18 21.13 -3.83 -21.97
C VAL A 18 21.18 -5.31 -22.35
N PRO A 19 20.56 -5.74 -23.47
CA PRO A 19 20.53 -7.15 -23.88
C PRO A 19 21.91 -7.82 -23.95
N ALA A 20 22.96 -7.08 -24.26
CA ALA A 20 24.35 -7.55 -24.32
C ALA A 20 24.88 -8.00 -22.92
N ASP A 21 24.31 -7.45 -21.82
CA ASP A 21 24.73 -7.77 -20.45
C ASP A 21 24.26 -9.16 -19.97
N ALA A 22 23.38 -9.83 -20.70
CA ALA A 22 22.67 -11.03 -20.21
C ALA A 22 23.63 -12.12 -19.69
N ARG A 23 24.77 -12.37 -20.36
CA ARG A 23 25.76 -13.36 -19.91
C ARG A 23 26.53 -12.93 -18.66
N ALA A 24 26.89 -11.64 -18.60
CA ALA A 24 27.57 -11.07 -17.42
C ALA A 24 26.65 -11.05 -16.20
N LEU A 25 25.36 -10.78 -16.40
CA LEU A 25 24.32 -10.85 -15.36
C LEU A 25 24.16 -12.28 -14.83
N GLU A 26 24.12 -13.29 -15.70
CA GLU A 26 24.09 -14.70 -15.27
C GLU A 26 25.35 -15.07 -14.47
N ALA A 27 26.53 -14.60 -14.87
CA ALA A 27 27.77 -14.85 -14.16
C ALA A 27 27.75 -14.25 -12.74
N ILE A 28 27.29 -13.00 -12.57
CA ILE A 28 27.12 -12.38 -11.23
C ILE A 28 26.13 -13.18 -10.38
N GLU A 29 25.00 -13.59 -10.93
CA GLU A 29 24.00 -14.37 -10.24
C GLU A 29 24.60 -15.69 -9.71
N ARG A 30 25.38 -16.38 -10.54
CA ARG A 30 26.10 -17.61 -10.14
C ARG A 30 27.11 -17.37 -9.03
N ALA A 31 27.83 -16.26 -9.08
CA ALA A 31 28.83 -15.92 -8.06
C ALA A 31 28.20 -15.45 -6.74
N SER A 32 26.95 -15.00 -6.75
CA SER A 32 26.29 -14.39 -5.60
C SER A 32 25.34 -15.32 -4.86
N PHE A 33 24.75 -16.31 -5.53
CA PHE A 33 23.70 -17.17 -4.98
C PHE A 33 24.02 -18.66 -5.20
N LEU A 34 23.75 -19.48 -4.19
CA LEU A 34 23.90 -20.93 -4.26
C LEU A 34 22.72 -21.61 -4.98
N GLY A 35 21.51 -21.08 -4.81
CA GLY A 35 20.25 -21.56 -5.40
C GLY A 35 19.38 -20.42 -5.93
N ASP A 36 18.20 -20.76 -6.46
CA ASP A 36 17.17 -19.79 -6.91
C ASP A 36 17.67 -18.70 -7.86
N ARG A 37 18.55 -19.08 -8.78
CA ARG A 37 19.26 -18.16 -9.69
C ARG A 37 18.39 -17.78 -10.90
N ILE A 38 18.53 -16.56 -11.35
CA ILE A 38 17.94 -16.10 -12.61
C ILE A 38 18.73 -16.70 -13.78
N SER A 39 18.06 -17.52 -14.58
CA SER A 39 18.65 -18.16 -15.76
C SER A 39 18.89 -17.19 -16.91
N LEU A 40 19.81 -17.52 -17.83
CA LEU A 40 20.10 -16.71 -19.01
C LEU A 40 18.83 -16.38 -19.86
N PRO A 41 17.91 -17.32 -20.14
CA PRO A 41 16.67 -17.00 -20.82
C PRO A 41 15.82 -15.99 -20.04
N SER A 42 15.77 -16.08 -18.70
CA SER A 42 15.04 -15.14 -17.82
C SER A 42 15.70 -13.78 -17.85
N TRP A 43 17.03 -13.68 -17.81
CA TRP A 43 17.73 -12.40 -17.98
C TRP A 43 17.42 -11.72 -19.30
N ARG A 44 17.46 -12.45 -20.42
CA ARG A 44 17.11 -11.92 -21.75
C ARG A 44 15.67 -11.41 -21.79
N ARG A 45 14.74 -12.07 -21.11
CA ARG A 45 13.34 -11.66 -20.99
C ARG A 45 13.19 -10.41 -20.13
N LEU A 46 13.86 -10.36 -18.96
CA LEU A 46 13.82 -9.21 -18.06
C LEU A 46 14.35 -7.94 -18.70
N LEU A 47 15.47 -8.02 -19.45
CA LEU A 47 16.09 -6.90 -20.15
C LEU A 47 15.20 -6.28 -21.24
N ARG A 48 14.24 -7.04 -21.79
CA ARG A 48 13.27 -6.58 -22.80
C ARG A 48 11.91 -6.20 -22.21
N SER A 49 11.71 -6.46 -20.93
CA SER A 49 10.40 -6.30 -20.30
C SER A 49 10.11 -4.85 -19.90
N ARG A 50 8.96 -4.33 -20.31
CA ARG A 50 8.46 -3.01 -19.87
C ARG A 50 7.98 -3.00 -18.39
N SER A 51 7.85 -4.16 -17.78
CA SER A 51 7.46 -4.33 -16.38
C SER A 51 8.63 -4.69 -15.46
N ALA A 52 9.84 -4.70 -15.99
CA ALA A 52 11.09 -4.88 -15.26
C ALA A 52 12.03 -3.70 -15.49
N ARG A 53 12.80 -3.34 -14.47
CA ARG A 53 13.97 -2.48 -14.57
C ARG A 53 15.17 -3.29 -14.13
N VAL A 54 16.07 -3.58 -15.06
CA VAL A 54 17.36 -4.16 -14.78
C VAL A 54 18.38 -3.03 -14.67
N MET A 55 19.13 -2.99 -13.59
CA MET A 55 20.19 -2.02 -13.31
C MET A 55 21.51 -2.76 -13.12
N VAL A 56 22.59 -2.19 -13.59
CA VAL A 56 23.93 -2.77 -13.51
C VAL A 56 24.91 -1.76 -12.93
N ALA A 57 25.86 -2.24 -12.13
CA ALA A 57 27.01 -1.46 -11.70
C ALA A 57 28.22 -1.87 -12.54
N ARG A 58 28.89 -0.88 -13.16
CA ARG A 58 30.07 -1.08 -13.99
C ARG A 58 31.32 -0.57 -13.28
N PRO A 59 32.52 -1.08 -13.61
CA PRO A 59 33.79 -0.45 -13.21
C PRO A 59 33.86 1.01 -13.74
N ALA A 60 34.65 1.86 -13.09
CA ALA A 60 34.85 3.24 -13.52
C ALA A 60 35.42 3.34 -14.95
N ALA A 61 35.30 4.53 -15.57
CA ALA A 61 35.55 4.82 -16.96
C ALA A 61 36.75 4.12 -17.57
N GLY A 62 36.51 3.41 -18.70
CA GLY A 62 37.49 2.56 -19.41
C GLY A 62 36.96 1.16 -19.73
N ALA A 63 35.92 0.69 -19.03
CA ALA A 63 35.30 -0.58 -19.31
C ALA A 63 34.31 -0.44 -20.50
N VAL A 64 34.60 -1.08 -21.60
CA VAL A 64 33.72 -1.12 -22.78
C VAL A 64 32.39 -1.79 -22.40
N PRO A 65 31.21 -1.21 -22.73
CA PRO A 65 29.92 -1.88 -22.52
C PRO A 65 29.94 -3.25 -23.24
N GLY A 66 29.67 -4.31 -22.50
CA GLY A 66 29.70 -5.68 -23.02
C GLY A 66 31.03 -6.42 -22.82
N SER A 67 32.09 -5.78 -22.36
CA SER A 67 33.38 -6.42 -22.03
C SER A 67 33.41 -7.03 -20.63
N GLY A 68 32.51 -7.94 -20.35
CA GLY A 68 32.73 -9.06 -19.44
C GLY A 68 32.57 -8.86 -17.93
N SER A 69 32.81 -7.75 -17.29
CA SER A 69 32.75 -7.70 -15.83
C SER A 69 31.82 -6.63 -15.26
N LEU A 70 30.63 -7.06 -14.82
CA LEU A 70 29.77 -6.22 -13.99
C LEU A 70 30.18 -6.36 -12.51
N LEU A 71 30.05 -5.27 -11.75
CA LEU A 71 30.30 -5.25 -10.31
C LEU A 71 29.04 -5.61 -9.51
N GLY A 72 27.87 -5.49 -10.12
CA GLY A 72 26.61 -5.82 -9.49
C GLY A 72 25.43 -5.72 -10.45
N ALA A 73 24.30 -6.26 -10.01
CA ALA A 73 23.04 -6.26 -10.71
C ALA A 73 21.88 -6.08 -9.73
N CYS A 74 20.84 -5.39 -10.20
CA CYS A 74 19.61 -5.21 -9.44
C CYS A 74 18.40 -5.30 -10.39
N VAL A 75 17.35 -5.97 -9.97
CA VAL A 75 16.10 -6.12 -10.75
C VAL A 75 14.93 -5.65 -9.92
N VAL A 76 14.20 -4.68 -10.45
CA VAL A 76 12.92 -4.24 -9.89
C VAL A 76 11.81 -4.63 -10.86
N LEU A 77 10.75 -5.21 -10.33
CA LEU A 77 9.57 -5.62 -11.09
C LEU A 77 8.36 -4.79 -10.65
N ARG A 78 7.49 -4.47 -11.61
CA ARG A 78 6.13 -4.03 -11.31
C ARG A 78 5.13 -4.93 -12.02
N ARG A 79 3.98 -5.12 -11.41
CA ARG A 79 2.84 -5.79 -12.02
C ARG A 79 1.74 -4.77 -12.32
N ARG A 80 1.18 -4.82 -13.53
CA ARG A 80 0.01 -3.99 -13.86
C ARG A 80 -1.10 -4.24 -12.85
N GLY A 81 -1.76 -3.17 -12.41
CA GLY A 81 -2.88 -3.27 -11.49
C GLY A 81 -2.51 -3.34 -10.01
N THR A 82 -1.22 -3.23 -9.64
CA THR A 82 -0.79 -3.14 -8.23
C THR A 82 -0.04 -1.85 -7.96
N SER A 83 -0.06 -1.40 -6.71
CA SER A 83 0.69 -0.25 -6.19
C SER A 83 2.01 -0.67 -5.53
N VAL A 84 2.40 -1.94 -5.68
CA VAL A 84 3.60 -2.51 -5.09
C VAL A 84 4.59 -2.86 -6.19
N ALA A 85 5.78 -2.27 -6.13
CA ALA A 85 6.95 -2.74 -6.85
C ALA A 85 7.67 -3.82 -6.03
N ARG A 86 8.40 -4.71 -6.70
CA ARG A 86 9.19 -5.76 -6.04
C ARG A 86 10.66 -5.64 -6.43
N LEU A 87 11.54 -5.52 -5.45
CA LEU A 87 12.96 -5.76 -5.63
C LEU A 87 13.14 -7.28 -5.74
N TYR A 88 13.35 -7.76 -6.97
CA TYR A 88 13.34 -9.18 -7.28
C TYR A 88 14.70 -9.84 -7.04
N SER A 89 15.79 -9.16 -7.39
CA SER A 89 17.16 -9.59 -7.13
C SER A 89 18.06 -8.38 -6.90
N ILE A 90 19.01 -8.52 -6.01
CA ILE A 90 20.13 -7.60 -5.80
C ILE A 90 21.39 -8.41 -5.52
N ALA A 91 22.37 -8.31 -6.40
CA ALA A 91 23.61 -9.03 -6.35
C ALA A 91 24.81 -8.10 -6.50
N VAL A 92 25.85 -8.29 -5.69
CA VAL A 92 27.12 -7.57 -5.79
C VAL A 92 28.25 -8.59 -5.82
N ALA A 93 29.09 -8.49 -6.82
CA ALA A 93 30.25 -9.37 -7.00
C ALA A 93 31.10 -9.39 -5.72
N PRO A 94 31.60 -10.55 -5.25
CA PRO A 94 32.29 -10.67 -3.98
C PRO A 94 33.42 -9.63 -3.79
N GLN A 95 34.19 -9.39 -4.81
CA GLN A 95 35.33 -8.43 -4.81
C GLN A 95 34.88 -6.95 -4.80
N ALA A 96 33.60 -6.67 -5.06
CA ALA A 96 33.02 -5.32 -5.09
C ALA A 96 32.10 -5.02 -3.88
N ARG A 97 32.00 -5.97 -2.95
CA ARG A 97 31.23 -5.79 -1.72
C ARG A 97 31.84 -4.71 -0.84
N GLN A 98 31.06 -4.20 0.11
CA GLN A 98 31.40 -3.09 1.01
C GLN A 98 31.69 -1.74 0.31
N GLY A 99 31.66 -1.69 -1.02
CA GLY A 99 31.87 -0.49 -1.80
C GLY A 99 30.61 0.36 -2.06
N GLY A 100 29.51 0.17 -1.31
CA GLY A 100 28.28 0.99 -1.41
C GLY A 100 27.37 0.65 -2.58
N ILE A 101 27.70 -0.30 -3.48
CA ILE A 101 26.91 -0.64 -4.68
C ILE A 101 25.48 -1.07 -4.32
N ALA A 102 25.32 -1.93 -3.31
CA ALA A 102 23.99 -2.37 -2.87
C ALA A 102 23.13 -1.20 -2.37
N SER A 103 23.74 -0.24 -1.66
CA SER A 103 23.08 0.98 -1.21
C SER A 103 22.64 1.86 -2.40
N ALA A 104 23.49 2.00 -3.40
CA ALA A 104 23.16 2.73 -4.64
C ALA A 104 22.01 2.05 -5.38
N PHE A 105 22.02 0.72 -5.52
CA PHE A 105 20.92 -0.02 -6.11
C PHE A 105 19.60 0.14 -5.35
N LEU A 106 19.61 0.15 -4.02
CA LEU A 106 18.40 0.37 -3.23
C LEU A 106 17.82 1.78 -3.43
N ALA A 107 18.69 2.80 -3.51
CA ALA A 107 18.27 4.16 -3.81
C ALA A 107 17.60 4.24 -5.19
N GLU A 108 18.24 3.71 -6.23
CA GLU A 108 17.70 3.65 -7.59
C GLU A 108 16.42 2.80 -7.69
N ALA A 109 16.31 1.71 -6.94
CA ALA A 109 15.12 0.88 -6.87
C ALA A 109 13.93 1.64 -6.28
N LEU A 110 14.15 2.43 -5.24
CA LEU A 110 13.13 3.31 -4.65
C LEU A 110 12.72 4.42 -5.63
N ASP A 111 13.67 5.05 -6.31
CA ASP A 111 13.39 6.06 -7.33
C ASP A 111 12.60 5.48 -8.51
N CYS A 112 12.96 4.29 -8.96
CA CYS A 112 12.23 3.55 -9.99
C CYS A 112 10.78 3.25 -9.56
N ALA A 113 10.58 2.78 -8.34
CA ALA A 113 9.25 2.48 -7.80
C ALA A 113 8.38 3.75 -7.71
N ARG A 114 8.97 4.89 -7.26
CA ARG A 114 8.30 6.21 -7.25
C ARG A 114 7.92 6.67 -8.65
N HIS A 115 8.82 6.58 -9.60
CA HIS A 115 8.55 6.93 -11.00
C HIS A 115 7.42 6.09 -11.61
N TRP A 116 7.31 4.83 -11.22
CA TRP A 116 6.19 3.98 -11.62
C TRP A 116 4.88 4.28 -10.88
N GLY A 117 4.88 5.19 -9.91
CA GLY A 117 3.73 5.56 -9.09
C GLY A 117 3.33 4.46 -8.09
N CYS A 118 4.26 3.56 -7.74
CA CYS A 118 4.02 2.58 -6.70
C CYS A 118 4.04 3.24 -5.32
N ALA A 119 3.25 2.71 -4.39
CA ALA A 119 3.23 3.16 -3.00
C ALA A 119 4.31 2.45 -2.17
N LEU A 120 4.54 1.18 -2.46
CA LEU A 120 5.44 0.31 -1.71
C LEU A 120 6.51 -0.32 -2.61
N LEU A 121 7.70 -0.52 -2.04
CA LEU A 121 8.72 -1.43 -2.55
C LEU A 121 8.84 -2.61 -1.59
N ARG A 122 8.58 -3.82 -2.08
CA ARG A 122 8.63 -5.09 -1.34
C ARG A 122 9.83 -5.92 -1.79
N LEU A 123 10.41 -6.67 -0.87
CA LEU A 123 11.42 -7.67 -1.16
C LEU A 123 11.29 -8.87 -0.22
N GLU A 124 11.81 -10.00 -0.64
CA GLU A 124 12.02 -11.18 0.18
C GLU A 124 13.53 -11.48 0.28
N SER A 125 13.98 -11.85 1.47
CA SER A 125 15.40 -12.19 1.77
C SER A 125 15.45 -13.41 2.66
N ARG A 126 16.46 -14.28 2.45
CA ARG A 126 16.68 -15.44 3.33
C ARG A 126 16.71 -15.03 4.79
N ALA A 127 16.07 -15.82 5.64
CA ALA A 127 15.99 -15.52 7.07
C ALA A 127 17.35 -15.39 7.74
N GLU A 128 18.36 -16.12 7.25
CA GLU A 128 19.73 -16.11 7.77
C GLU A 128 20.58 -14.91 7.26
N ASN A 129 20.11 -14.17 6.24
CA ASN A 129 20.91 -13.10 5.63
C ASN A 129 20.90 -11.80 6.45
N VAL A 130 21.46 -11.86 7.65
CA VAL A 130 21.50 -10.74 8.60
C VAL A 130 22.16 -9.49 8.00
N ALA A 131 23.18 -9.65 7.15
CA ALA A 131 23.87 -8.52 6.51
C ALA A 131 22.95 -7.74 5.58
N ALA A 132 22.14 -8.45 4.76
CA ALA A 132 21.14 -7.83 3.90
C ALA A 132 20.02 -7.19 4.73
N HIS A 133 19.55 -7.85 5.80
CA HIS A 133 18.51 -7.29 6.68
C HIS A 133 18.94 -5.95 7.30
N ARG A 134 20.19 -5.86 7.81
CA ARG A 134 20.75 -4.60 8.32
C ARG A 134 20.82 -3.51 7.26
N LEU A 135 21.13 -3.87 6.02
CA LEU A 135 21.13 -2.93 4.90
C LEU A 135 19.70 -2.43 4.62
N PHE A 136 18.72 -3.31 4.51
CA PHE A 136 17.31 -2.95 4.25
C PHE A 136 16.74 -2.07 5.37
N GLN A 137 16.99 -2.43 6.63
CA GLN A 137 16.57 -1.64 7.80
C GLN A 137 17.18 -0.23 7.80
N ARG A 138 18.47 -0.07 7.45
CA ARG A 138 19.08 1.26 7.29
C ARG A 138 18.43 2.12 6.21
N PHE A 139 17.86 1.48 5.17
CA PHE A 139 17.07 2.14 4.14
C PHE A 139 15.61 2.36 4.56
N GLY A 140 15.22 1.98 5.78
CA GLY A 140 13.89 2.15 6.32
C GLY A 140 12.89 1.10 5.83
N PHE A 141 13.37 -0.06 5.36
CA PHE A 141 12.49 -1.21 5.16
C PHE A 141 12.12 -1.84 6.50
N VAL A 142 10.88 -2.25 6.63
CA VAL A 142 10.32 -2.92 7.81
C VAL A 142 10.00 -4.37 7.46
N ALA A 143 10.29 -5.28 8.39
CA ALA A 143 9.90 -6.68 8.25
C ALA A 143 8.39 -6.82 8.49
N VAL A 144 7.66 -7.30 7.49
CA VAL A 144 6.19 -7.41 7.53
C VAL A 144 5.69 -8.85 7.58
N GLY A 145 6.58 -9.83 7.54
CA GLY A 145 6.20 -11.23 7.65
C GLY A 145 7.31 -12.20 7.31
N ARG A 146 7.02 -13.48 7.56
CA ARG A 146 7.88 -14.63 7.21
C ARG A 146 7.15 -15.50 6.21
N ALA A 147 7.84 -15.95 5.19
CA ALA A 147 7.36 -16.91 4.21
C ALA A 147 8.10 -18.24 4.44
N PRO A 148 7.43 -19.26 5.02
CA PRO A 148 8.05 -20.57 5.27
C PRO A 148 8.37 -21.27 3.95
N ALA A 149 9.47 -22.04 3.93
CA ALA A 149 9.90 -22.85 2.78
C ALA A 149 9.85 -22.09 1.44
N TYR A 150 10.27 -20.84 1.44
CA TYR A 150 10.16 -19.94 0.29
C TYR A 150 11.17 -20.25 -0.81
N TYR A 151 12.37 -20.68 -0.45
CA TYR A 151 13.46 -21.01 -1.37
C TYR A 151 13.43 -22.50 -1.76
N ALA A 152 14.02 -22.84 -2.90
CA ALA A 152 14.02 -24.22 -3.41
C ALA A 152 14.67 -25.25 -2.46
N ASP A 153 15.56 -24.81 -1.59
CA ASP A 153 16.19 -25.64 -0.55
C ASP A 153 15.38 -25.70 0.77
N GLY A 154 14.15 -25.17 0.77
CA GLY A 154 13.29 -25.16 1.95
C GLY A 154 13.57 -24.02 2.96
N ALA A 155 14.55 -23.15 2.70
CA ALA A 155 14.81 -22.03 3.60
C ALA A 155 13.67 -21.00 3.57
N ASP A 156 13.43 -20.39 4.74
CA ASP A 156 12.43 -19.35 4.89
C ASP A 156 12.92 -18.00 4.36
N ALA A 157 11.99 -17.16 3.98
CA ALA A 157 12.26 -15.75 3.70
C ALA A 157 11.61 -14.84 4.72
N ILE A 158 12.29 -13.73 5.03
CA ILE A 158 11.69 -12.55 5.66
C ILE A 158 11.25 -11.62 4.55
N ARG A 159 9.98 -11.18 4.62
CA ARG A 159 9.43 -10.18 3.73
C ARG A 159 9.61 -8.80 4.33
N PHE A 160 10.14 -7.89 3.53
CA PHE A 160 10.33 -6.50 3.89
C PHE A 160 9.55 -5.59 2.96
N GLU A 161 9.05 -4.48 3.51
CA GLU A 161 8.38 -3.42 2.75
C GLU A 161 8.91 -2.05 3.13
N LYS A 162 8.82 -1.12 2.19
CA LYS A 162 9.09 0.30 2.43
C LYS A 162 8.10 1.15 1.65
N ASP A 163 7.56 2.18 2.33
CA ASP A 163 6.88 3.30 1.67
C ASP A 163 7.89 4.07 0.81
N VAL A 164 7.66 4.10 -0.51
CA VAL A 164 8.62 4.70 -1.45
C VAL A 164 8.67 6.23 -1.36
N PHE A 165 7.69 6.86 -0.72
CA PHE A 165 7.62 8.31 -0.51
C PHE A 165 8.04 8.73 0.91
N ASP A 166 8.36 7.77 1.78
CA ASP A 166 8.85 8.07 3.12
C ASP A 166 10.14 8.91 3.07
N GLY A 167 10.20 9.96 3.92
CA GLY A 167 11.29 10.94 3.92
C GLY A 167 11.18 12.05 2.86
N HIS A 168 10.22 12.01 1.94
CA HIS A 168 9.96 13.05 0.94
C HIS A 168 8.75 13.93 1.30
N ARG A 169 8.22 13.79 2.51
CA ARG A 169 7.03 14.47 2.97
C ARG A 169 7.28 15.95 3.21
N ARG A 170 6.41 16.77 2.62
CA ARG A 170 6.20 18.16 3.02
C ARG A 170 4.84 18.20 3.70
N ASP A 171 4.82 18.38 5.02
CA ASP A 171 3.59 18.39 5.81
C ASP A 171 2.77 19.64 5.47
N ARG A 172 1.92 19.55 4.45
CA ARG A 172 1.03 20.65 4.06
C ARG A 172 -0.36 20.51 4.66
N LEU A 173 -0.90 19.31 4.68
CA LEU A 173 -2.18 18.97 5.28
C LEU A 173 -2.00 17.67 6.05
N MET A 174 -2.00 17.72 7.36
CA MET A 174 -1.93 16.54 8.21
C MET A 174 -3.00 16.66 9.29
N LEU A 175 -3.67 15.57 9.59
CA LEU A 175 -4.56 15.44 10.74
C LEU A 175 -3.74 14.89 11.91
N PRO A 176 -3.32 15.75 12.85
CA PRO A 176 -2.60 15.29 14.03
C PRO A 176 -3.56 14.46 14.90
N GLY A 177 -3.02 13.42 15.56
CA GLY A 177 -3.79 12.61 16.50
C GLY A 177 -4.43 11.35 15.92
N ALA A 178 -4.42 11.13 14.60
CA ALA A 178 -4.85 9.85 14.04
C ALA A 178 -3.94 8.72 14.51
N ARG A 179 -4.47 7.81 15.32
CA ARG A 179 -3.76 6.65 15.83
C ARG A 179 -4.12 5.43 14.99
N HIS A 180 -3.10 4.70 14.52
CA HIS A 180 -3.34 3.45 13.80
C HIS A 180 -3.94 2.40 14.73
N TYR A 181 -4.92 1.66 14.23
CA TYR A 181 -5.51 0.47 14.85
C TYR A 181 -5.64 -0.63 13.80
N GLY A 182 -4.91 -1.72 14.00
CA GLY A 182 -4.95 -2.89 13.12
C GLY A 182 -6.23 -3.70 13.35
N GLN A 183 -6.92 -4.08 12.27
CA GLN A 183 -8.10 -4.96 12.38
C GLN A 183 -7.72 -6.30 13.00
N THR A 184 -8.57 -6.79 13.90
CA THR A 184 -8.36 -8.09 14.55
C THR A 184 -9.03 -9.23 13.79
N LEU A 185 -9.96 -8.92 12.88
CA LEU A 185 -10.71 -9.87 12.06
C LEU A 185 -10.70 -9.44 10.60
N ASP A 186 -10.74 -10.40 9.67
CA ASP A 186 -10.60 -10.17 8.22
C ASP A 186 -11.70 -9.30 7.58
N PHE A 187 -12.83 -9.07 8.27
CA PHE A 187 -13.99 -8.35 7.78
C PHE A 187 -14.26 -7.02 8.49
N THR A 188 -13.42 -6.61 9.43
CA THR A 188 -13.63 -5.42 10.27
C THR A 188 -12.87 -4.17 9.82
N CYS A 189 -12.40 -4.13 8.58
CA CYS A 189 -11.70 -2.96 8.03
C CYS A 189 -12.51 -1.65 8.16
N GLY A 190 -13.83 -1.69 7.94
CA GLY A 190 -14.71 -0.53 8.09
C GLY A 190 -14.77 0.01 9.52
N PRO A 191 -15.11 -0.80 10.51
CA PRO A 191 -15.05 -0.45 11.93
C PRO A 191 -13.69 0.09 12.37
N CYS A 192 -12.60 -0.56 11.98
CA CYS A 192 -11.25 -0.13 12.33
C CYS A 192 -10.88 1.21 11.67
N ALA A 193 -11.24 1.39 10.40
CA ALA A 193 -11.09 2.70 9.74
C ALA A 193 -11.90 3.79 10.47
N LEU A 194 -13.10 3.45 10.98
CA LEU A 194 -13.91 4.39 11.76
C LEU A 194 -13.24 4.72 13.10
N LEU A 195 -12.69 3.75 13.83
CA LEU A 195 -11.92 3.96 15.06
C LEU A 195 -10.71 4.87 14.82
N ILE A 196 -9.94 4.62 13.76
CA ILE A 196 -8.81 5.47 13.36
C ILE A 196 -9.27 6.91 13.08
N ALA A 197 -10.36 7.08 12.33
CA ALA A 197 -10.88 8.39 11.99
C ALA A 197 -11.40 9.15 13.20
N MET A 198 -12.11 8.45 14.10
CA MET A 198 -12.59 9.03 15.36
C MET A 198 -11.42 9.46 16.27
N SER A 199 -10.34 8.67 16.34
CA SER A 199 -9.17 9.02 17.15
C SER A 199 -8.48 10.33 16.69
N ALA A 200 -8.55 10.65 15.40
CA ALA A 200 -8.03 11.90 14.86
C ALA A 200 -8.83 13.14 15.33
N LEU A 201 -10.12 12.96 15.60
CA LEU A 201 -11.04 14.03 16.01
C LEU A 201 -11.24 14.08 17.52
N ALA A 202 -11.20 12.94 18.19
CA ALA A 202 -11.37 12.76 19.63
C ALA A 202 -10.24 11.89 20.19
N PRO A 203 -9.20 12.47 20.80
CA PRO A 203 -8.02 11.74 21.30
C PRO A 203 -8.34 10.63 22.30
N ASP A 204 -9.43 10.76 23.06
CA ASP A 204 -9.86 9.80 24.06
C ASP A 204 -10.61 8.59 23.48
N THR A 205 -10.71 8.51 22.13
CA THR A 205 -11.33 7.36 21.45
C THR A 205 -10.64 6.06 21.88
N VAL A 206 -11.40 5.11 22.41
CA VAL A 206 -10.90 3.80 22.76
C VAL A 206 -10.67 2.97 21.49
N LEU A 207 -9.47 2.44 21.35
CA LEU A 207 -9.04 1.60 20.22
C LEU A 207 -8.82 0.17 20.74
N ASP A 208 -9.88 -0.62 20.84
CA ASP A 208 -9.83 -1.98 21.29
C ASP A 208 -10.77 -2.90 20.50
N GLN A 209 -10.62 -4.19 20.69
CA GLN A 209 -11.42 -5.22 20.02
C GLN A 209 -12.91 -5.11 20.37
N ALA A 210 -13.26 -4.67 21.58
CA ALA A 210 -14.65 -4.53 21.98
C ALA A 210 -15.33 -3.39 21.19
N ALA A 211 -14.64 -2.26 21.01
CA ALA A 211 -15.11 -1.15 20.19
C ALA A 211 -15.22 -1.56 18.71
N GLU A 212 -14.24 -2.29 18.18
CA GLU A 212 -14.24 -2.85 16.82
C GLU A 212 -15.49 -3.70 16.57
N ILE A 213 -15.78 -4.67 17.44
CA ILE A 213 -16.92 -5.57 17.30
C ILE A 213 -18.26 -4.84 17.47
N ARG A 214 -18.37 -3.89 18.40
CA ARG A 214 -19.57 -3.07 18.56
C ARG A 214 -19.87 -2.27 17.32
N LEU A 215 -18.86 -1.59 16.76
CA LEU A 215 -19.01 -0.84 15.50
C LEU A 215 -19.36 -1.73 14.33
N TRP A 216 -18.77 -2.92 14.23
CA TRP A 216 -19.14 -3.88 13.20
C TRP A 216 -20.61 -4.27 13.28
N ARG A 217 -21.12 -4.62 14.45
CA ARG A 217 -22.53 -4.98 14.66
C ARG A 217 -23.49 -3.86 14.29
N GLU A 218 -23.12 -2.61 14.59
CA GLU A 218 -23.93 -1.42 14.33
C GLU A 218 -23.93 -0.98 12.87
N ALA A 219 -22.82 -1.19 12.16
CA ALA A 219 -22.62 -0.69 10.80
C ALA A 219 -22.78 -1.75 9.71
N THR A 220 -23.00 -3.02 10.08
CA THR A 220 -23.08 -4.13 9.11
C THR A 220 -24.27 -3.97 8.19
N THR A 221 -23.99 -3.88 6.90
CA THR A 221 -24.99 -3.76 5.83
C THR A 221 -25.34 -5.10 5.20
N VAL A 222 -24.44 -6.08 5.31
CA VAL A 222 -24.55 -7.38 4.65
C VAL A 222 -24.60 -8.48 5.68
N PHE A 223 -25.77 -9.10 5.85
CA PHE A 223 -25.93 -10.32 6.64
C PHE A 223 -25.75 -11.53 5.72
N MET A 224 -24.79 -12.37 6.00
CA MET A 224 -24.54 -13.59 5.23
C MET A 224 -24.85 -14.83 6.06
N ALA A 225 -25.62 -15.73 5.50
CA ALA A 225 -25.93 -17.02 6.13
C ALA A 225 -24.70 -17.95 6.26
N ALA A 226 -23.63 -17.65 5.53
CA ALA A 226 -22.39 -18.45 5.51
C ALA A 226 -21.14 -17.56 5.37
N GLY A 227 -21.05 -16.46 6.12
CA GLY A 227 -19.89 -15.56 6.08
C GLY A 227 -20.12 -14.28 6.87
N HIS A 228 -19.04 -13.53 7.10
CA HIS A 228 -19.08 -12.30 7.87
C HIS A 228 -19.51 -11.14 6.97
N GLY A 229 -20.44 -10.31 7.44
CA GLY A 229 -20.95 -9.15 6.71
C GLY A 229 -19.94 -8.00 6.73
N GLY A 230 -19.78 -7.32 5.58
CA GLY A 230 -19.05 -6.06 5.50
C GLY A 230 -19.90 -4.84 5.86
N CYS A 231 -19.25 -3.71 6.14
CA CYS A 231 -19.92 -2.45 6.44
C CYS A 231 -19.99 -1.57 5.20
N GLY A 232 -21.19 -1.07 4.89
CA GLY A 232 -21.41 -0.08 3.85
C GLY A 232 -21.15 1.35 4.35
N PRO A 233 -21.08 2.34 3.45
CA PRO A 233 -20.80 3.73 3.82
C PRO A 233 -21.89 4.32 4.73
N PHE A 234 -23.14 3.95 4.53
CA PHE A 234 -24.27 4.48 5.31
C PHE A 234 -24.24 3.94 6.75
N GLY A 235 -24.00 2.64 6.92
CA GLY A 235 -23.87 2.04 8.25
C GLY A 235 -22.68 2.61 9.05
N LEU A 236 -21.54 2.81 8.41
CA LEU A 236 -20.39 3.47 9.04
C LEU A 236 -20.70 4.91 9.44
N ALA A 237 -21.39 5.67 8.58
CA ALA A 237 -21.79 7.03 8.88
C ALA A 237 -22.79 7.09 10.06
N CYS A 238 -23.80 6.22 10.10
CA CYS A 238 -24.74 6.14 11.23
C CYS A 238 -24.04 5.78 12.54
N ALA A 239 -23.10 4.84 12.52
CA ALA A 239 -22.34 4.47 13.71
C ALA A 239 -21.48 5.62 14.27
N ALA A 240 -20.92 6.47 13.38
CA ALA A 240 -20.23 7.69 13.79
C ALA A 240 -21.18 8.77 14.29
N LEU A 241 -22.31 8.97 13.60
CA LEU A 241 -23.33 9.96 13.96
C LEU A 241 -23.88 9.69 15.38
N ARG A 242 -24.21 8.44 15.68
CA ARG A 242 -24.67 8.01 17.02
C ARG A 242 -23.66 8.28 18.14
N ARG A 243 -22.38 8.45 17.79
CA ARG A 243 -21.28 8.82 18.71
C ARG A 243 -21.01 10.33 18.74
N GLY A 244 -21.88 11.13 18.12
CA GLY A 244 -21.80 12.58 18.17
C GLY A 244 -20.84 13.22 17.17
N PHE A 245 -20.37 12.48 16.16
CA PHE A 245 -19.58 13.07 15.08
C PHE A 245 -20.48 13.65 13.99
N GLY A 246 -20.01 14.73 13.35
CA GLY A 246 -20.58 15.17 12.08
C GLY A 246 -20.17 14.20 10.98
N VAL A 247 -21.09 13.89 10.07
CA VAL A 247 -20.83 12.93 8.97
C VAL A 247 -21.35 13.44 7.65
N ALA A 248 -20.65 13.10 6.56
CA ALA A 248 -21.16 13.23 5.18
C ALA A 248 -20.78 11.98 4.40
N VAL A 249 -21.66 11.54 3.50
CA VAL A 249 -21.44 10.34 2.68
C VAL A 249 -21.33 10.73 1.21
N TYR A 250 -20.27 10.28 0.55
CA TYR A 250 -20.13 10.30 -0.91
C TYR A 250 -20.26 8.87 -1.42
N ALA A 251 -21.29 8.62 -2.21
CA ALA A 251 -21.50 7.34 -2.86
C ALA A 251 -22.05 7.56 -4.25
N ALA A 252 -21.40 7.03 -5.28
CA ALA A 252 -21.91 7.16 -6.66
C ALA A 252 -23.34 6.59 -6.76
N ALA A 253 -24.18 7.25 -7.53
CA ALA A 253 -25.59 6.87 -7.71
C ALA A 253 -25.74 5.41 -8.19
N GLY A 254 -26.79 4.73 -7.72
CA GLY A 254 -27.14 3.37 -8.11
C GLY A 254 -27.34 2.43 -6.92
N SER A 255 -27.52 1.15 -7.21
CA SER A 255 -27.74 0.10 -6.21
C SER A 255 -26.58 -0.01 -5.21
N SER A 256 -26.85 -0.59 -4.03
CA SER A 256 -25.87 -0.89 -2.98
C SER A 256 -24.53 -1.37 -3.50
N LEU A 257 -23.44 -0.91 -2.87
CA LEU A 257 -22.07 -1.24 -3.24
C LEU A 257 -21.78 -2.74 -3.31
N PHE A 258 -22.46 -3.53 -2.48
CA PHE A 258 -22.20 -4.97 -2.34
C PHE A 258 -23.24 -5.86 -3.05
N MET A 259 -24.29 -5.29 -3.64
CA MET A 259 -25.35 -6.05 -4.30
C MET A 259 -24.88 -6.89 -5.48
N ASP A 260 -23.84 -6.44 -6.19
CA ASP A 260 -23.33 -7.14 -7.38
C ASP A 260 -22.69 -8.50 -7.03
N SER A 261 -22.26 -8.70 -5.78
CA SER A 261 -21.67 -9.95 -5.29
C SER A 261 -22.71 -10.96 -4.77
N VAL A 262 -23.93 -10.51 -4.52
CA VAL A 262 -25.02 -11.34 -3.98
C VAL A 262 -25.87 -11.90 -5.11
N ARG A 263 -26.06 -13.22 -5.16
CA ARG A 263 -26.84 -13.89 -6.21
C ARG A 263 -28.33 -13.98 -5.86
N GLU A 264 -28.64 -14.24 -4.59
CA GLU A 264 -30.02 -14.51 -4.15
C GLU A 264 -30.87 -13.24 -4.07
N PRO A 265 -32.05 -13.22 -4.73
CA PRO A 265 -32.95 -12.06 -4.73
C PRO A 265 -33.42 -11.67 -3.32
N HIS A 266 -33.68 -12.65 -2.44
CA HIS A 266 -34.11 -12.39 -1.07
C HIS A 266 -33.03 -11.63 -0.30
N LYS A 267 -31.77 -12.06 -0.36
CA LYS A 267 -30.64 -11.38 0.29
C LYS A 267 -30.46 -9.96 -0.23
N LYS A 268 -30.64 -9.74 -1.55
CA LYS A 268 -30.59 -8.39 -2.13
C LYS A 268 -31.66 -7.47 -1.52
N ARG A 269 -32.87 -7.97 -1.32
CA ARG A 269 -33.96 -7.19 -0.68
C ARG A 269 -33.63 -6.82 0.76
N VAL A 270 -33.03 -7.74 1.52
CA VAL A 270 -32.58 -7.46 2.91
C VAL A 270 -31.52 -6.37 2.92
N ILE A 271 -30.48 -6.49 2.08
CA ILE A 271 -29.42 -5.49 1.96
C ILE A 271 -30.00 -4.11 1.62
N GLN A 272 -30.92 -4.07 0.64
CA GLN A 272 -31.53 -2.82 0.23
C GLN A 272 -32.32 -2.17 1.39
N ARG A 273 -33.11 -2.95 2.12
CA ARG A 273 -33.87 -2.43 3.27
C ARG A 273 -32.99 -1.88 4.36
N VAL A 274 -31.89 -2.58 4.67
CA VAL A 274 -30.90 -2.12 5.69
C VAL A 274 -30.23 -0.82 5.22
N GLU A 275 -29.87 -0.71 3.96
CA GLU A 275 -29.29 0.54 3.43
C GLU A 275 -30.29 1.69 3.41
N ASP A 276 -31.56 1.42 3.06
CA ASP A 276 -32.63 2.42 3.06
C ASP A 276 -32.91 2.93 4.47
N ASP A 277 -32.86 2.05 5.48
CA ASP A 277 -33.00 2.41 6.89
C ASP A 277 -31.85 3.31 7.37
N PHE A 278 -30.60 2.95 7.10
CA PHE A 278 -29.46 3.80 7.40
C PHE A 278 -29.51 5.17 6.68
N ARG A 279 -29.99 5.19 5.44
CA ARG A 279 -30.18 6.46 4.70
C ARG A 279 -31.25 7.32 5.34
N ALA A 280 -32.36 6.73 5.76
CA ALA A 280 -33.42 7.44 6.44
C ALA A 280 -32.94 8.05 7.76
N GLU A 281 -32.15 7.32 8.54
CA GLU A 281 -31.51 7.82 9.76
C GLU A 281 -30.61 9.02 9.48
N LEU A 282 -29.73 8.94 8.48
CA LEU A 282 -28.84 10.05 8.10
C LEU A 282 -29.66 11.30 7.69
N VAL A 283 -30.69 11.13 6.87
CA VAL A 283 -31.57 12.22 6.43
C VAL A 283 -32.31 12.84 7.62
N ALA A 284 -32.86 12.03 8.54
CA ALA A 284 -33.53 12.52 9.74
C ALA A 284 -32.64 13.37 10.65
N HIS A 285 -31.33 13.14 10.62
CA HIS A 285 -30.34 13.92 11.37
C HIS A 285 -29.68 15.03 10.53
N GLY A 286 -30.16 15.30 9.31
CA GLY A 286 -29.60 16.33 8.43
C GLY A 286 -28.19 16.02 7.89
N ALA A 287 -27.73 14.77 7.95
CA ALA A 287 -26.43 14.39 7.46
C ALA A 287 -26.38 14.37 5.93
N PRO A 288 -25.44 15.07 5.26
CA PRO A 288 -25.39 15.15 3.82
C PRO A 288 -25.05 13.79 3.16
N VAL A 289 -25.84 13.41 2.15
CA VAL A 289 -25.58 12.24 1.32
C VAL A 289 -25.46 12.70 -0.14
N PHE A 290 -24.27 12.62 -0.70
CA PHE A 290 -23.98 13.06 -2.05
C PHE A 290 -23.90 11.88 -3.01
N ALA A 291 -24.75 11.89 -4.06
CA ALA A 291 -24.70 10.93 -5.17
C ALA A 291 -23.54 11.24 -6.15
N LEU A 292 -22.34 11.47 -5.63
CA LEU A 292 -21.18 11.93 -6.36
C LEU A 292 -20.00 10.96 -6.18
N PRO A 293 -19.13 10.82 -7.20
CA PRO A 293 -17.94 10.00 -7.09
C PRO A 293 -16.91 10.65 -6.16
N VAL A 294 -16.13 9.82 -5.50
CA VAL A 294 -14.96 10.25 -4.71
C VAL A 294 -13.82 10.62 -5.66
N SER A 295 -13.31 11.84 -5.56
CA SER A 295 -12.15 12.31 -6.31
C SER A 295 -11.04 12.80 -5.37
N PRO A 296 -9.76 12.81 -5.80
CA PRO A 296 -8.68 13.36 -4.99
C PRO A 296 -8.95 14.80 -4.55
N GLU A 297 -9.50 15.62 -5.43
CA GLU A 297 -9.76 17.03 -5.20
C GLU A 297 -10.76 17.20 -4.02
N ARG A 298 -11.84 16.38 -4.00
CA ARG A 298 -12.80 16.38 -2.87
C ARG A 298 -12.14 15.91 -1.57
N VAL A 299 -11.31 14.88 -1.62
CA VAL A 299 -10.61 14.40 -0.44
C VAL A 299 -9.66 15.47 0.12
N ILE A 300 -8.93 16.16 -0.76
CA ILE A 300 -8.06 17.27 -0.37
C ILE A 300 -8.87 18.43 0.27
N GLU A 301 -10.01 18.73 -0.31
CA GLU A 301 -10.93 19.74 0.24
C GLU A 301 -11.39 19.39 1.67
N GLN A 302 -11.79 18.14 1.90
CA GLN A 302 -12.20 17.68 3.23
C GLN A 302 -11.04 17.76 4.24
N LEU A 303 -9.83 17.37 3.84
CA LEU A 303 -8.64 17.49 4.69
C LEU A 303 -8.33 18.96 5.05
N ARG A 304 -8.56 19.92 4.13
CA ARG A 304 -8.39 21.37 4.39
C ARG A 304 -9.33 21.88 5.46
N HIS A 305 -10.52 21.32 5.56
CA HIS A 305 -11.50 21.64 6.61
C HIS A 305 -11.25 20.89 7.92
N GLY A 306 -10.16 20.10 8.03
CA GLY A 306 -9.88 19.29 9.21
C GLY A 306 -10.78 18.07 9.35
N HIS A 307 -11.49 17.71 8.28
CA HIS A 307 -12.34 16.50 8.24
C HIS A 307 -11.51 15.26 7.91
N VAL A 308 -11.99 14.10 8.34
CA VAL A 308 -11.30 12.82 8.16
C VAL A 308 -12.02 11.97 7.12
N PRO A 309 -11.48 11.83 5.91
CA PRO A 309 -12.05 10.94 4.91
C PRO A 309 -11.73 9.48 5.17
N ILE A 310 -12.75 8.62 5.25
CA ILE A 310 -12.68 7.17 5.18
C ILE A 310 -13.08 6.76 3.76
N VAL A 311 -12.21 6.11 3.01
CA VAL A 311 -12.39 5.85 1.58
C VAL A 311 -12.42 4.36 1.29
N LEU A 312 -13.40 3.92 0.50
CA LEU A 312 -13.45 2.57 -0.04
C LEU A 312 -12.43 2.42 -1.16
N ILE A 313 -11.59 1.41 -1.05
CA ILE A 313 -10.60 1.05 -2.06
C ILE A 313 -10.74 -0.40 -2.52
N SER A 314 -10.08 -0.71 -3.63
CA SER A 314 -9.83 -2.09 -4.03
C SER A 314 -8.58 -2.61 -3.33
N LEU A 315 -8.73 -3.63 -2.51
CA LEU A 315 -7.63 -4.28 -1.78
C LEU A 315 -6.59 -4.89 -2.71
N TRP A 316 -6.97 -5.22 -3.94
CA TRP A 316 -6.09 -5.76 -4.97
C TRP A 316 -4.80 -4.96 -5.20
N ARG A 317 -4.89 -3.63 -5.07
CA ARG A 317 -3.75 -2.78 -5.41
C ARG A 317 -2.64 -2.81 -4.37
N LEU A 318 -2.96 -3.00 -3.10
CA LEU A 318 -2.00 -3.09 -1.99
C LEU A 318 -1.70 -4.55 -1.62
N HIS A 319 -2.74 -5.38 -1.47
CA HIS A 319 -2.63 -6.72 -0.88
C HIS A 319 -2.89 -7.87 -1.86
N ARG A 320 -3.31 -7.57 -3.12
CA ARG A 320 -3.66 -8.55 -4.17
C ARG A 320 -4.89 -9.41 -3.87
N GLU A 321 -5.74 -8.97 -3.01
CA GLU A 321 -7.00 -9.60 -2.69
C GLU A 321 -8.15 -8.92 -3.42
N LYS A 322 -9.09 -9.71 -3.94
CA LYS A 322 -10.28 -9.19 -4.65
C LYS A 322 -11.40 -8.86 -3.66
N ALA A 323 -11.13 -7.95 -2.74
CA ALA A 323 -12.09 -7.53 -1.72
C ALA A 323 -12.23 -5.99 -1.68
N PRO A 324 -13.39 -5.47 -1.23
CA PRO A 324 -13.52 -4.07 -0.82
C PRO A 324 -12.74 -3.85 0.48
N HIS A 325 -12.18 -2.67 0.64
CA HIS A 325 -11.43 -2.34 1.83
C HIS A 325 -11.58 -0.87 2.19
N TRP A 326 -11.70 -0.58 3.47
CA TRP A 326 -11.81 0.78 3.97
C TRP A 326 -10.47 1.26 4.55
N VAL A 327 -10.05 2.44 4.13
CA VAL A 327 -8.83 3.10 4.60
C VAL A 327 -9.10 4.53 5.02
N VAL A 328 -8.25 5.11 5.85
CA VAL A 328 -8.38 6.49 6.34
C VAL A 328 -7.32 7.37 5.68
N ILE A 329 -7.75 8.49 5.14
CA ILE A 329 -6.84 9.49 4.60
C ILE A 329 -6.55 10.53 5.66
N THR A 330 -5.30 10.60 6.11
CA THR A 330 -4.90 11.47 7.24
C THR A 330 -4.02 12.63 6.84
N GLY A 331 -3.66 12.74 5.56
CA GLY A 331 -2.85 13.87 5.11
C GLY A 331 -2.63 13.92 3.61
N PHE A 332 -2.14 15.07 3.17
CA PHE A 332 -1.72 15.34 1.79
C PHE A 332 -0.57 16.33 1.76
N ASP A 333 0.56 15.96 1.16
CA ASP A 333 1.77 16.79 1.11
C ASP A 333 1.90 17.67 -0.15
N GLY A 334 0.89 17.67 -1.00
CA GLY A 334 0.90 18.33 -2.32
C GLY A 334 1.11 17.35 -3.49
N THR A 335 1.58 16.14 -3.22
CA THR A 335 1.87 15.10 -4.24
C THR A 335 1.28 13.74 -3.90
N VAL A 336 1.28 13.36 -2.64
CA VAL A 336 0.79 12.07 -2.16
C VAL A 336 -0.18 12.23 -0.98
N PHE A 337 -1.13 11.31 -0.87
CA PHE A 337 -1.94 11.12 0.32
C PHE A 337 -1.20 10.26 1.34
N ARG A 338 -1.36 10.59 2.61
CA ARG A 338 -1.08 9.69 3.73
C ARG A 338 -2.33 8.84 3.99
N VAL A 339 -2.18 7.55 3.87
CA VAL A 339 -3.26 6.56 4.04
C VAL A 339 -2.93 5.69 5.24
N LEU A 340 -3.81 5.60 6.24
CA LEU A 340 -3.74 4.60 7.29
C LEU A 340 -4.61 3.41 6.89
N ASP A 341 -3.99 2.23 6.88
CA ASP A 341 -4.61 0.98 6.47
C ASP A 341 -4.85 0.09 7.69
N PRO A 342 -6.12 -0.23 8.04
CA PRO A 342 -6.41 -1.15 9.15
C PRO A 342 -5.84 -2.57 8.98
N MET A 343 -5.49 -2.96 7.75
CA MET A 343 -4.90 -4.27 7.47
C MET A 343 -3.37 -4.29 7.73
N ALA A 344 -2.74 -3.13 7.88
CA ALA A 344 -1.34 -3.05 8.29
C ALA A 344 -1.20 -3.52 9.74
N ARG A 345 -0.20 -4.34 10.02
CA ARG A 345 0.02 -4.86 11.38
C ARG A 345 0.55 -3.77 12.29
N SER A 346 0.07 -3.75 13.53
CA SER A 346 0.57 -2.85 14.58
C SER A 346 2.08 -3.03 14.77
N GLY A 347 2.83 -1.92 14.71
CA GLY A 347 4.30 -1.92 14.77
C GLY A 347 4.98 -1.77 13.40
N GLU A 348 4.24 -1.86 12.30
CA GLU A 348 4.74 -1.62 10.94
C GLU A 348 4.51 -0.16 10.56
N CYS A 349 5.55 0.69 10.59
CA CYS A 349 5.54 2.08 10.06
C CYS A 349 4.26 2.88 10.35
N ASP A 350 3.78 2.94 11.59
CA ASP A 350 2.55 3.64 11.99
C ASP A 350 1.30 3.23 11.16
N GLY A 351 1.29 2.08 10.50
CA GLY A 351 0.20 1.61 9.63
C GLY A 351 -0.04 2.45 8.37
N GLY A 352 0.85 3.40 8.07
CA GLY A 352 0.61 4.38 7.04
C GLY A 352 1.41 4.20 5.76
N VAL A 353 0.72 4.35 4.61
CA VAL A 353 1.28 4.27 3.26
C VAL A 353 1.05 5.58 2.54
N SER A 354 2.06 6.04 1.79
CA SER A 354 1.93 7.22 0.92
C SER A 354 1.49 6.80 -0.47
N VAL A 355 0.41 7.40 -0.97
CA VAL A 355 -0.23 7.05 -2.24
C VAL A 355 -0.30 8.27 -3.15
N SER A 356 0.27 8.18 -4.37
CA SER A 356 0.18 9.26 -5.35
C SER A 356 -1.26 9.52 -5.80
N LEU A 357 -1.57 10.76 -6.23
CA LEU A 357 -2.89 11.12 -6.75
C LEU A 357 -3.35 10.18 -7.87
N SER A 358 -2.44 9.83 -8.78
CA SER A 358 -2.76 8.94 -9.90
C SER A 358 -3.09 7.53 -9.44
N GLU A 359 -2.42 7.05 -8.40
CA GLU A 359 -2.67 5.73 -7.83
C GLU A 359 -3.95 5.72 -7.00
N PHE A 360 -4.19 6.77 -6.21
CA PHE A 360 -5.43 6.95 -5.46
C PHE A 360 -6.67 6.89 -6.38
N LYS A 361 -6.65 7.60 -7.52
CA LYS A 361 -7.73 7.55 -8.53
C LYS A 361 -8.05 6.13 -9.01
N LYS A 362 -7.06 5.24 -9.01
CA LYS A 362 -7.23 3.84 -9.41
C LYS A 362 -7.68 2.97 -8.25
N MET A 363 -7.18 3.22 -7.04
CA MET A 363 -7.51 2.47 -5.82
C MET A 363 -8.94 2.72 -5.37
N ALA A 364 -9.39 3.97 -5.37
CA ALA A 364 -10.72 4.38 -4.92
C ALA A 364 -11.87 3.93 -5.86
N ARG A 365 -11.64 2.92 -6.69
CA ARG A 365 -12.62 2.34 -7.63
C ARG A 365 -12.75 0.85 -7.37
N TYR A 366 -13.92 0.45 -6.88
CA TYR A 366 -14.20 -0.95 -6.54
C TYR A 366 -15.22 -1.60 -7.49
N GLY A 367 -15.04 -2.90 -7.73
CA GLY A 367 -15.97 -3.74 -8.47
C GLY A 367 -15.97 -3.50 -9.99
N ARG A 368 -16.79 -4.28 -10.70
CA ARG A 368 -16.92 -4.20 -12.18
C ARG A 368 -17.42 -2.84 -12.64
N ARG A 369 -18.30 -2.20 -11.90
CA ARG A 369 -18.88 -0.89 -12.19
C ARG A 369 -18.00 0.28 -11.73
N ARG A 370 -16.79 0.02 -11.20
CA ARG A 370 -15.82 1.02 -10.76
C ARG A 370 -16.41 2.04 -9.78
N ARG A 371 -17.23 1.58 -8.85
CA ARG A 371 -17.92 2.41 -7.85
C ARG A 371 -16.93 3.03 -6.87
N THR A 372 -17.33 4.17 -6.35
CA THR A 372 -16.58 4.91 -5.34
C THR A 372 -17.46 5.17 -4.14
N ALA A 373 -16.90 5.14 -2.92
CA ALA A 373 -17.57 5.59 -1.72
C ALA A 373 -16.58 6.17 -0.73
N ALA A 374 -17.03 7.17 0.03
CA ALA A 374 -16.33 7.69 1.17
C ALA A 374 -17.32 8.13 2.26
N VAL A 375 -16.87 8.00 3.51
CA VAL A 375 -17.50 8.61 4.69
C VAL A 375 -16.55 9.68 5.18
N ILE A 376 -17.06 10.88 5.36
CA ILE A 376 -16.30 12.02 5.87
C ILE A 376 -16.73 12.24 7.30
N LEU A 377 -15.79 12.21 8.23
CA LEU A 377 -16.04 12.58 9.63
C LEU A 377 -15.59 13.99 9.90
N SER A 378 -16.35 14.69 10.74
CA SER A 378 -15.99 15.99 11.29
C SER A 378 -16.32 16.02 12.78
N ARG A 379 -15.74 16.99 13.52
CA ARG A 379 -16.27 17.33 14.84
C ARG A 379 -17.68 17.85 14.65
N LYS A 380 -18.58 17.54 15.57
CA LYS A 380 -19.91 18.18 15.56
C LYS A 380 -19.69 19.67 15.83
N PRO A 381 -20.33 20.57 15.07
CA PRO A 381 -20.25 22.01 15.34
C PRO A 381 -20.69 22.38 16.74
#